data_ed03bbe8bcf180df1db92cd7df0ac857
#
_entry.id   ed03bbe8bcf180df1db92cd7df0ac857
#
_cell.length_a   1.000
_cell.length_b   1.000
_cell.length_c   1.000
_cell.angle_alpha   90.00
_cell.angle_beta   90.00
_cell.angle_gamma   90.00
#
_symmetry.space_group_name_H-M   'P 1'
#
loop_
_entity.id
_entity.type
_entity.pdbx_description
1 polymer ?
#
loop_
_entity_poly.entity_id
_entity_poly.type
_entity_poly.pdbx_seq_one_letter_code
_entity_poly.pdbx_strand_id
1 'polypeptide(L)'
;GVRLVGSEMCIRDRDDSILSFARCCFSYGLSVGQDVWFSSKDTISKDYDQTFKLLFQKVYDEEYRTAFEKAGLTYRYALIDDVAAKVIRSPGGIIWACKNYDGDVMSDLIAAASGSLPMMTSVLVSPDGNFEYEAAHGTVTDHFYRWRRGEKVSTNPLATMAAWAGALRKRGEWDKNQRLVDYSDCLNQAGLDVFEEGYLSEDLAALC
;
A
#
# COMPACT_ATOMS: atom_id res chain seq x y z
N GLY A 1 2.65 10.17 4.66
CA GLY A 1 1.62 9.40 3.97
C GLY A 1 1.17 8.19 4.79
N VAL A 2 -0.04 7.73 4.59
CA VAL A 2 -0.55 6.45 5.11
C VAL A 2 -0.22 5.37 4.09
N ARG A 3 0.40 4.28 4.54
CA ARG A 3 0.66 3.11 3.70
C ARG A 3 -0.25 1.97 4.14
N LEU A 4 -0.93 1.37 3.19
CA LEU A 4 -1.78 0.22 3.41
C LEU A 4 -1.03 -1.05 3.03
N VAL A 5 -1.10 -2.04 3.92
CA VAL A 5 -0.58 -3.38 3.70
C VAL A 5 -1.74 -4.35 3.89
N GLY A 6 -2.13 -5.00 2.82
CA GLY A 6 -3.16 -6.02 2.82
C GLY A 6 -2.57 -7.42 2.57
N SER A 7 -3.25 -8.44 3.04
CA SER A 7 -2.97 -9.83 2.66
C SER A 7 -4.10 -10.38 1.82
N GLU A 8 -3.76 -11.09 0.74
CA GLU A 8 -4.76 -11.89 0.05
C GLU A 8 -5.18 -13.06 0.92
N MET A 9 -6.49 -13.19 1.10
CA MET A 9 -7.09 -14.20 1.96
C MET A 9 -7.75 -15.29 1.12
N CYS A 10 -7.17 -16.47 1.16
CA CYS A 10 -7.92 -17.66 0.81
C CYS A 10 -8.91 -18.00 1.92
N ILE A 11 -10.07 -18.59 1.57
CA ILE A 11 -11.14 -19.05 2.47
C ILE A 11 -10.63 -19.98 3.61
N ARG A 12 -9.37 -20.37 3.59
CA ARG A 12 -8.69 -21.18 4.61
C ARG A 12 -7.39 -20.48 5.05
N ASP A 13 -7.54 -19.37 5.73
CA ASP A 13 -6.36 -18.79 6.40
C ASP A 13 -5.88 -19.75 7.47
N ARG A 14 -4.67 -20.22 7.25
CA ARG A 14 -3.93 -20.93 8.26
C ARG A 14 -3.25 -19.92 9.15
N ASP A 15 -3.10 -20.22 10.42
CA ASP A 15 -2.34 -19.40 11.37
C ASP A 15 -0.97 -19.00 10.82
N ASP A 16 -0.31 -19.89 10.07
CA ASP A 16 0.97 -19.62 9.40
C ASP A 16 0.92 -18.44 8.42
N SER A 17 -0.18 -18.31 7.66
CA SER A 17 -0.37 -17.19 6.73
C SER A 17 -0.52 -15.86 7.50
N ILE A 18 -1.30 -15.88 8.57
CA ILE A 18 -1.51 -14.70 9.42
C ILE A 18 -0.20 -14.29 10.12
N LEU A 19 0.55 -15.27 10.64
CA LEU A 19 1.87 -15.03 11.26
C LEU A 19 2.86 -14.45 10.25
N SER A 20 2.90 -14.98 9.02
CA SER A 20 3.73 -14.47 7.95
C SER A 20 3.37 -13.02 7.58
N PHE A 21 2.08 -12.72 7.45
CA PHE A 21 1.59 -11.38 7.19
C PHE A 21 1.95 -10.40 8.31
N ALA A 22 1.78 -10.79 9.57
CA ALA A 22 2.17 -9.97 10.71
C ALA A 22 3.67 -9.63 10.69
N ARG A 23 4.52 -10.63 10.43
CA ARG A 23 5.97 -10.43 10.30
C ARG A 23 6.32 -9.48 9.15
N CYS A 24 5.65 -9.62 8.02
CA CYS A 24 5.82 -8.71 6.88
C CYS A 24 5.49 -7.27 7.27
N CYS A 25 4.36 -7.03 7.93
CA CYS A 25 3.95 -5.71 8.38
C CYS A 25 4.95 -5.08 9.36
N PHE A 26 5.41 -5.83 10.34
CA PHE A 26 6.36 -5.33 11.34
C PHE A 26 7.75 -5.10 10.76
N SER A 27 8.25 -6.02 9.92
CA SER A 27 9.53 -5.83 9.23
C SER A 27 9.51 -4.61 8.32
N TYR A 28 8.40 -4.41 7.61
CA TYR A 28 8.23 -3.24 6.76
C TYR A 28 8.14 -1.96 7.59
N GLY A 29 7.40 -1.97 8.72
CA GLY A 29 7.33 -0.84 9.65
C GLY A 29 8.70 -0.39 10.14
N LEU A 30 9.53 -1.33 10.56
CA LEU A 30 10.92 -1.07 10.95
C LEU A 30 11.76 -0.51 9.79
N SER A 31 11.59 -1.07 8.58
CA SER A 31 12.39 -0.65 7.42
C SER A 31 12.12 0.78 6.95
N VAL A 32 10.90 1.27 7.17
CA VAL A 32 10.46 2.63 6.77
C VAL A 32 10.31 3.61 7.95
N GLY A 33 10.53 3.13 9.17
CA GLY A 33 10.45 3.95 10.38
C GLY A 33 9.03 4.45 10.66
N GLN A 34 8.02 3.58 10.53
CA GLN A 34 6.62 3.95 10.74
C GLN A 34 5.92 3.02 11.72
N ASP A 35 4.98 3.58 12.49
CA ASP A 35 4.10 2.80 13.36
C ASP A 35 3.25 1.80 12.56
N VAL A 36 2.89 0.69 13.18
CA VAL A 36 2.00 -0.31 12.59
C VAL A 36 0.68 -0.35 13.33
N TRP A 37 -0.40 -0.09 12.61
CA TRP A 37 -1.76 -0.22 13.12
C TRP A 37 -2.43 -1.38 12.40
N PHE A 38 -2.80 -2.41 13.14
CA PHE A 38 -3.64 -3.48 12.61
C PHE A 38 -5.10 -3.26 13.01
N SER A 39 -6.00 -3.45 12.07
CA SER A 39 -7.43 -3.31 12.34
C SER A 39 -8.27 -4.43 11.75
N SER A 40 -9.32 -4.75 12.46
CA SER A 40 -10.37 -5.69 12.06
C SER A 40 -11.66 -5.39 12.84
N LYS A 41 -12.69 -6.21 12.73
CA LYS A 41 -13.94 -6.04 13.46
C LYS A 41 -14.23 -7.23 14.36
N ASP A 42 -13.34 -7.51 15.32
CA ASP A 42 -13.42 -8.64 16.26
C ASP A 42 -14.66 -8.59 17.16
N THR A 43 -15.30 -7.45 17.29
CA THR A 43 -16.58 -7.30 17.99
C THR A 43 -17.76 -7.96 17.25
N ILE A 44 -17.65 -8.14 15.95
CA ILE A 44 -18.66 -8.77 15.09
C ILE A 44 -18.20 -10.16 14.64
N SER A 45 -17.03 -10.25 14.03
CA SER A 45 -16.42 -11.50 13.58
C SER A 45 -15.52 -12.08 14.69
N LYS A 46 -16.16 -12.58 15.75
CA LYS A 46 -15.47 -12.90 17.00
C LYS A 46 -14.37 -13.96 16.85
N ASP A 47 -14.62 -15.03 16.11
CA ASP A 47 -13.65 -16.13 15.98
C ASP A 47 -12.56 -15.78 14.97
N TYR A 48 -12.96 -15.29 13.80
CA TYR A 48 -12.07 -15.05 12.68
C TYR A 48 -11.17 -13.83 12.90
N ASP A 49 -11.76 -12.67 13.19
CA ASP A 49 -11.00 -11.42 13.39
C ASP A 49 -10.20 -11.44 14.70
N GLN A 50 -10.71 -12.15 15.71
CA GLN A 50 -9.98 -12.33 16.97
C GLN A 50 -8.71 -13.17 16.76
N THR A 51 -8.74 -14.17 15.90
CA THR A 51 -7.54 -14.96 15.56
C THR A 51 -6.45 -14.07 14.99
N PHE A 52 -6.78 -13.21 14.02
CA PHE A 52 -5.81 -12.23 13.48
C PHE A 52 -5.24 -11.33 14.56
N LYS A 53 -6.10 -10.74 15.38
CA LYS A 53 -5.70 -9.87 16.49
C LYS A 53 -4.73 -10.55 17.44
N LEU A 54 -5.04 -11.76 17.85
CA LEU A 54 -4.22 -12.52 18.80
C LEU A 54 -2.87 -12.92 18.20
N LEU A 55 -2.85 -13.36 16.95
CA LEU A 55 -1.62 -13.76 16.26
C LEU A 55 -0.73 -12.56 15.96
N PHE A 56 -1.29 -11.42 15.54
CA PHE A 56 -0.53 -10.17 15.39
C PHE A 56 0.09 -9.74 16.72
N GLN A 57 -0.70 -9.75 17.80
CA GLN A 57 -0.19 -9.40 19.14
C GLN A 57 0.92 -10.35 19.58
N LYS A 58 0.76 -11.65 19.35
CA LYS A 58 1.78 -12.64 19.66
C LYS A 58 3.09 -12.37 18.94
N VAL A 59 3.05 -12.20 17.63
CA VAL A 59 4.26 -11.90 16.82
C VAL A 59 4.93 -10.62 17.29
N TYR A 60 4.16 -9.57 17.58
CA TYR A 60 4.71 -8.34 18.11
C TYR A 60 5.43 -8.57 19.43
N ASP A 61 4.78 -9.23 20.39
CA ASP A 61 5.30 -9.43 21.74
C ASP A 61 6.55 -10.31 21.78
N GLU A 62 6.55 -11.38 20.98
CA GLU A 62 7.61 -12.36 20.97
C GLU A 62 8.80 -11.98 20.08
N GLU A 63 8.57 -11.30 18.97
CA GLU A 63 9.58 -11.12 17.92
C GLU A 63 9.98 -9.66 17.69
N TYR A 64 9.07 -8.69 17.86
CA TYR A 64 9.28 -7.32 17.38
C TYR A 64 9.27 -6.22 18.43
N ARG A 65 8.69 -6.44 19.62
CA ARG A 65 8.55 -5.42 20.67
C ARG A 65 9.85 -4.67 20.96
N THR A 66 10.92 -5.40 21.23
CA THR A 66 12.21 -4.79 21.54
C THR A 66 12.79 -3.93 20.41
N ALA A 67 12.60 -4.37 19.15
CA ALA A 67 13.07 -3.62 17.98
C ALA A 67 12.25 -2.34 17.78
N PHE A 68 10.94 -2.42 17.96
CA PHE A 68 10.04 -1.26 17.87
C PHE A 68 10.35 -0.23 18.97
N GLU A 69 10.51 -0.67 20.22
CA GLU A 69 10.88 0.21 21.32
C GLU A 69 12.21 0.95 21.06
N LYS A 70 13.23 0.24 20.57
CA LYS A 70 14.51 0.84 20.19
C LYS A 70 14.40 1.85 19.07
N ALA A 71 13.49 1.61 18.13
CA ALA A 71 13.23 2.50 16.99
C ALA A 71 12.28 3.68 17.33
N GLY A 72 11.72 3.69 18.56
CA GLY A 72 10.70 4.68 18.96
C GLY A 72 9.37 4.50 18.23
N LEU A 73 9.08 3.29 17.74
CA LEU A 73 7.86 2.94 17.00
C LEU A 73 6.87 2.19 17.89
N THR A 74 5.61 2.25 17.49
CA THR A 74 4.51 1.60 18.21
C THR A 74 3.72 0.64 17.32
N TYR A 75 3.20 -0.41 17.95
CA TYR A 75 2.14 -1.24 17.38
C TYR A 75 0.85 -1.03 18.16
N ARG A 76 -0.27 -0.96 17.44
CA ARG A 76 -1.59 -0.96 18.08
C ARG A 76 -2.61 -1.71 17.24
N TYR A 77 -3.50 -2.38 17.94
CA TYR A 77 -4.76 -2.87 17.40
C TYR A 77 -5.87 -1.83 17.63
N ALA A 78 -6.71 -1.61 16.63
CA ALA A 78 -7.93 -0.82 16.77
C ALA A 78 -9.05 -1.38 15.88
N LEU A 79 -10.30 -1.10 16.23
CA LEU A 79 -11.43 -1.48 15.38
C LEU A 79 -11.37 -0.73 14.05
N ILE A 80 -11.73 -1.41 12.96
CA ILE A 80 -11.64 -0.87 11.60
C ILE A 80 -12.42 0.43 11.41
N ASP A 81 -13.60 0.53 11.98
CA ASP A 81 -14.44 1.73 11.95
C ASP A 81 -13.84 2.90 12.75
N ASP A 82 -13.16 2.62 13.87
CA ASP A 82 -12.44 3.64 14.64
C ASP A 82 -11.23 4.18 13.88
N VAL A 83 -10.47 3.30 13.21
CA VAL A 83 -9.34 3.73 12.37
C VAL A 83 -9.83 4.50 11.16
N ALA A 84 -10.87 4.04 10.47
CA ALA A 84 -11.44 4.74 9.32
C ALA A 84 -11.86 6.18 9.67
N ALA A 85 -12.45 6.39 10.86
CA ALA A 85 -12.83 7.72 11.34
C ALA A 85 -11.62 8.63 11.67
N LYS A 86 -10.46 8.06 11.95
CA LYS A 86 -9.26 8.80 12.39
C LYS A 86 -8.24 9.00 11.29
N VAL A 87 -8.11 8.06 10.37
CA VAL A 87 -7.01 8.03 9.38
C VAL A 87 -7.02 9.25 8.47
N ILE A 88 -8.18 9.71 8.05
CA ILE A 88 -8.32 10.90 7.18
C ILE A 88 -7.81 12.18 7.86
N ARG A 89 -7.85 12.22 9.20
CA ARG A 89 -7.36 13.34 10.01
C ARG A 89 -5.95 13.13 10.53
N SER A 90 -5.37 11.97 10.25
CA SER A 90 -4.02 11.64 10.69
C SER A 90 -2.99 12.43 9.89
N PRO A 91 -1.90 12.87 10.52
CA PRO A 91 -0.76 13.45 9.79
C PRO A 91 -0.01 12.43 8.93
N GLY A 92 -0.41 11.16 8.97
CA GLY A 92 0.29 10.06 8.33
C GLY A 92 1.39 9.46 9.21
N GLY A 93 2.37 8.82 8.57
CA GLY A 93 3.48 8.17 9.31
C GLY A 93 3.11 6.82 9.91
N ILE A 94 2.08 6.18 9.40
CA ILE A 94 1.60 4.88 9.86
C ILE A 94 1.47 3.89 8.71
N ILE A 95 1.68 2.64 9.01
CA ILE A 95 1.27 1.51 8.18
C ILE A 95 -0.06 1.01 8.74
N TRP A 96 -1.09 1.07 7.92
CA TRP A 96 -2.37 0.49 8.29
C TRP A 96 -2.48 -0.92 7.72
N ALA A 97 -2.26 -1.91 8.57
CA ALA A 97 -2.39 -3.32 8.23
C ALA A 97 -3.86 -3.73 8.30
N CYS A 98 -4.35 -4.30 7.20
CA CYS A 98 -5.72 -4.74 7.03
C CYS A 98 -5.78 -6.14 6.43
N LYS A 99 -6.87 -6.85 6.69
CA LYS A 99 -7.23 -8.02 5.89
C LYS A 99 -7.55 -7.59 4.46
N ASN A 100 -7.51 -8.53 3.52
CA ASN A 100 -7.68 -8.25 2.09
C ASN A 100 -8.89 -7.35 1.78
N TYR A 101 -10.11 -7.77 2.13
CA TYR A 101 -11.32 -6.98 1.86
C TYR A 101 -11.28 -5.60 2.53
N ASP A 102 -10.90 -5.57 3.79
CA ASP A 102 -10.81 -4.31 4.55
C ASP A 102 -9.78 -3.36 3.92
N GLY A 103 -8.63 -3.91 3.50
CA GLY A 103 -7.57 -3.16 2.83
C GLY A 103 -7.99 -2.63 1.46
N ASP A 104 -8.65 -3.45 0.66
CA ASP A 104 -9.15 -3.09 -0.67
C ASP A 104 -10.12 -1.90 -0.58
N VAL A 105 -11.12 -2.01 0.29
CA VAL A 105 -12.10 -0.92 0.49
C VAL A 105 -11.46 0.35 1.07
N MET A 106 -10.58 0.20 2.06
CA MET A 106 -9.98 1.35 2.74
C MET A 106 -8.92 2.05 1.90
N SER A 107 -8.17 1.32 1.06
CA SER A 107 -7.20 1.94 0.14
C SER A 107 -7.89 2.83 -0.89
N ASP A 108 -8.96 2.35 -1.49
CA ASP A 108 -9.75 3.13 -2.45
C ASP A 108 -10.39 4.37 -1.79
N LEU A 109 -10.93 4.20 -0.58
CA LEU A 109 -11.51 5.33 0.15
C LEU A 109 -10.49 6.42 0.44
N ILE A 110 -9.28 6.05 0.87
CA ILE A 110 -8.21 7.01 1.18
C ILE A 110 -7.68 7.65 -0.10
N ALA A 111 -7.48 6.87 -1.16
CA ALA A 111 -7.03 7.39 -2.43
C ALA A 111 -8.03 8.39 -3.02
N ALA A 112 -9.31 8.07 -2.98
CA ALA A 112 -10.39 8.97 -3.42
C ALA A 112 -10.44 10.25 -2.57
N ALA A 113 -10.29 10.15 -1.25
CA ALA A 113 -10.27 11.31 -0.34
C ALA A 113 -9.02 12.19 -0.53
N SER A 114 -7.91 11.60 -0.99
CA SER A 114 -6.64 12.31 -1.25
C SER A 114 -6.53 12.86 -2.67
N GLY A 115 -7.49 12.58 -3.53
CA GLY A 115 -7.66 13.21 -4.84
C GLY A 115 -7.55 12.30 -6.05
N SER A 116 -6.86 11.15 -6.03
CA SER A 116 -6.71 10.36 -7.26
C SER A 116 -6.42 8.88 -7.05
N LEU A 117 -7.40 8.03 -7.37
CA LEU A 117 -7.23 6.58 -7.53
C LEU A 117 -6.12 6.22 -8.55
N PRO A 118 -6.04 6.88 -9.75
CA PRO A 118 -5.00 6.56 -10.73
C PRO A 118 -3.55 6.83 -10.30
N MET A 119 -3.32 7.43 -9.16
CA MET A 119 -1.97 7.63 -8.59
C MET A 119 -1.58 6.53 -7.59
N MET A 120 -2.47 5.62 -7.31
CA MET A 120 -2.25 4.53 -6.37
C MET A 120 -1.35 3.45 -6.99
N THR A 121 -0.32 3.02 -6.26
CA THR A 121 0.55 1.90 -6.64
C THR A 121 0.32 0.73 -5.71
N SER A 122 0.51 -0.48 -6.24
CA SER A 122 0.44 -1.73 -5.50
C SER A 122 1.76 -2.47 -5.56
N VAL A 123 2.14 -3.08 -4.44
CA VAL A 123 3.32 -3.93 -4.34
C VAL A 123 2.93 -5.19 -3.60
N LEU A 124 3.01 -6.33 -4.28
CA LEU A 124 2.83 -7.64 -3.68
C LEU A 124 4.18 -8.16 -3.20
N VAL A 125 4.22 -8.69 -1.99
CA VAL A 125 5.45 -9.21 -1.38
C VAL A 125 5.19 -10.63 -0.90
N SER A 126 5.98 -11.59 -1.42
CA SER A 126 5.91 -12.97 -0.93
C SER A 126 6.66 -13.13 0.39
N PRO A 127 6.35 -14.18 1.19
CA PRO A 127 7.10 -14.50 2.41
C PRO A 127 8.60 -14.71 2.17
N ASP A 128 8.98 -15.13 0.96
CA ASP A 128 10.37 -15.35 0.56
C ASP A 128 11.07 -14.06 0.09
N GLY A 129 10.39 -12.91 0.17
CA GLY A 129 10.95 -11.61 -0.18
C GLY A 129 10.99 -11.32 -1.67
N ASN A 130 10.17 -11.99 -2.49
CA ASN A 130 9.94 -11.58 -3.87
C ASN A 130 8.94 -10.44 -3.94
N PHE A 131 9.09 -9.58 -4.95
CA PHE A 131 8.27 -8.38 -5.13
C PHE A 131 7.65 -8.36 -6.52
N GLU A 132 6.37 -8.03 -6.57
CA GLU A 132 5.65 -7.70 -7.79
C GLU A 132 5.09 -6.29 -7.67
N TYR A 133 5.31 -5.47 -8.70
CA TYR A 133 4.86 -4.08 -8.73
C TYR A 133 3.81 -3.91 -9.81
N GLU A 134 2.71 -3.30 -9.46
CA GLU A 134 1.60 -3.07 -10.39
C GLU A 134 0.97 -1.68 -10.18
N ALA A 135 0.21 -1.22 -11.16
CA ALA A 135 -0.73 -0.14 -10.95
C ALA A 135 -1.93 -0.66 -10.18
N ALA A 136 -2.33 0.01 -9.10
CA ALA A 136 -3.42 -0.43 -8.24
C ALA A 136 -4.83 -0.25 -8.86
N HIS A 137 -4.92 0.23 -10.08
CA HIS A 137 -6.18 0.41 -10.82
C HIS A 137 -6.34 -0.66 -11.91
N GLY A 138 -7.58 -0.92 -12.31
CA GLY A 138 -7.90 -1.86 -13.38
C GLY A 138 -7.47 -1.38 -14.78
N THR A 139 -7.74 -2.21 -15.78
CA THR A 139 -7.54 -1.89 -17.18
C THR A 139 -8.53 -0.80 -17.60
N VAL A 140 -8.07 0.32 -18.10
CA VAL A 140 -8.88 1.49 -18.49
C VAL A 140 -9.67 1.20 -19.79
N THR A 141 -10.54 0.19 -19.71
CA THR A 141 -11.25 -0.41 -20.88
C THR A 141 -12.13 0.61 -21.59
N ASP A 142 -12.76 1.53 -20.86
CA ASP A 142 -13.58 2.57 -21.46
C ASP A 142 -12.74 3.49 -22.35
N HIS A 143 -11.57 3.93 -21.91
CA HIS A 143 -10.67 4.74 -22.72
C HIS A 143 -10.22 4.00 -23.99
N PHE A 144 -9.94 2.69 -23.91
CA PHE A 144 -9.61 1.89 -25.09
C PHE A 144 -10.75 1.87 -26.12
N TYR A 145 -11.98 1.64 -25.69
CA TYR A 145 -13.12 1.62 -26.60
C TYR A 145 -13.47 3.01 -27.17
N ARG A 146 -13.33 4.06 -26.38
CA ARG A 146 -13.47 5.45 -26.85
C ARG A 146 -12.42 5.76 -27.92
N TRP A 147 -11.15 5.46 -27.64
CA TRP A 147 -10.08 5.62 -28.63
C TRP A 147 -10.35 4.83 -29.92
N ARG A 148 -10.80 3.59 -29.79
CA ARG A 148 -11.14 2.74 -30.95
C ARG A 148 -12.27 3.31 -31.79
N ARG A 149 -13.17 4.11 -31.24
CA ARG A 149 -14.20 4.85 -31.94
C ARG A 149 -13.70 6.17 -32.57
N GLY A 150 -12.43 6.50 -32.41
CA GLY A 150 -11.82 7.72 -32.89
C GLY A 150 -12.00 8.92 -31.97
N GLU A 151 -12.44 8.71 -30.74
CA GLU A 151 -12.54 9.76 -29.73
C GLU A 151 -11.16 10.13 -29.22
N LYS A 152 -10.94 11.40 -28.86
CA LYS A 152 -9.77 11.83 -28.14
C LYS A 152 -9.91 11.41 -26.66
N VAL A 153 -8.93 10.70 -26.15
CA VAL A 153 -8.89 10.26 -24.75
C VAL A 153 -7.52 10.57 -24.14
N SER A 154 -7.51 10.81 -22.85
CA SER A 154 -6.30 11.04 -22.06
C SER A 154 -6.30 10.05 -20.90
N THR A 155 -5.28 9.21 -20.83
CA THR A 155 -5.12 8.19 -19.78
C THR A 155 -3.91 8.54 -18.91
N ASN A 156 -4.11 8.53 -17.60
CA ASN A 156 -3.04 8.81 -16.64
C ASN A 156 -2.05 7.63 -16.59
N PRO A 157 -0.75 7.82 -16.91
CA PRO A 157 0.26 6.77 -16.88
C PRO A 157 1.01 6.68 -15.55
N LEU A 158 0.78 7.57 -14.59
CA LEU A 158 1.66 7.76 -13.41
C LEU A 158 1.77 6.50 -12.55
N ALA A 159 0.66 5.80 -12.27
CA ALA A 159 0.71 4.58 -11.47
C ALA A 159 1.55 3.48 -12.15
N THR A 160 1.43 3.32 -13.47
CA THR A 160 2.23 2.35 -14.24
C THR A 160 3.70 2.75 -14.27
N MET A 161 4.00 4.03 -14.44
CA MET A 161 5.38 4.54 -14.40
C MET A 161 6.00 4.33 -13.02
N ALA A 162 5.28 4.61 -11.96
CA ALA A 162 5.74 4.40 -10.58
C ALA A 162 5.93 2.91 -10.25
N ALA A 163 5.10 2.02 -10.78
CA ALA A 163 5.28 0.58 -10.65
C ALA A 163 6.59 0.12 -11.32
N TRP A 164 6.86 0.55 -12.55
CA TRP A 164 8.13 0.27 -13.23
C TRP A 164 9.32 0.85 -12.49
N ALA A 165 9.26 2.10 -12.06
CA ALA A 165 10.33 2.72 -11.29
C ALA A 165 10.60 1.96 -9.99
N GLY A 166 9.54 1.57 -9.25
CA GLY A 166 9.67 0.76 -8.05
C GLY A 166 10.36 -0.60 -8.31
N ALA A 167 9.97 -1.30 -9.37
CA ALA A 167 10.56 -2.57 -9.75
C ALA A 167 12.05 -2.42 -10.14
N LEU A 168 12.38 -1.42 -10.93
CA LEU A 168 13.77 -1.13 -11.33
C LEU A 168 14.61 -0.72 -10.12
N ARG A 169 14.07 0.09 -9.23
CA ARG A 169 14.76 0.48 -7.99
C ARG A 169 15.08 -0.74 -7.14
N LYS A 170 14.08 -1.62 -6.92
CA LYS A 170 14.25 -2.84 -6.15
C LYS A 170 15.29 -3.77 -6.77
N ARG A 171 15.28 -3.90 -8.09
CA ARG A 171 16.31 -4.65 -8.82
C ARG A 171 17.70 -4.04 -8.64
N GLY A 172 17.78 -2.71 -8.72
CA GLY A 172 19.04 -1.98 -8.48
C GLY A 172 19.61 -2.20 -7.08
N GLU A 173 18.74 -2.21 -6.06
CA GLU A 173 19.12 -2.52 -4.68
C GLU A 173 19.69 -3.93 -4.55
N TRP A 174 19.03 -4.93 -5.13
CA TRP A 174 19.49 -6.32 -5.09
C TRP A 174 20.81 -6.54 -5.80
N ASP A 175 20.97 -5.91 -6.96
CA ASP A 175 22.19 -6.03 -7.78
C ASP A 175 23.32 -5.09 -7.30
N LYS A 176 23.05 -4.27 -6.25
CA LYS A 176 23.96 -3.20 -5.80
C LYS A 176 24.35 -2.24 -6.94
N ASN A 177 23.42 -1.99 -7.84
CA ASN A 177 23.58 -1.12 -8.99
C ASN A 177 23.00 0.28 -8.69
N GLN A 178 23.83 1.16 -8.14
CA GLN A 178 23.41 2.51 -7.75
C GLN A 178 22.87 3.32 -8.94
N ARG A 179 23.45 3.14 -10.14
CA ARG A 179 22.97 3.86 -11.33
C ARG A 179 21.53 3.52 -11.70
N LEU A 180 21.10 2.26 -11.46
CA LEU A 180 19.73 1.83 -11.70
C LEU A 180 18.78 2.40 -10.63
N VAL A 181 19.24 2.50 -9.38
CA VAL A 181 18.50 3.16 -8.29
C VAL A 181 18.30 4.64 -8.61
N ASP A 182 19.38 5.35 -8.96
CA ASP A 182 19.33 6.79 -9.28
C ASP A 182 18.43 7.07 -10.49
N TYR A 183 18.50 6.22 -11.53
CA TYR A 183 17.61 6.31 -12.69
C TYR A 183 16.13 6.15 -12.29
N SER A 184 15.84 5.20 -11.43
CA SER A 184 14.46 4.94 -10.97
C SER A 184 13.90 6.10 -10.14
N ASP A 185 14.71 6.67 -9.27
CA ASP A 185 14.35 7.83 -8.47
C ASP A 185 14.12 9.07 -9.38
N CYS A 186 14.99 9.25 -10.38
CA CYS A 186 14.83 10.31 -11.38
C CYS A 186 13.54 10.12 -12.22
N LEU A 187 13.22 8.89 -12.62
CA LEU A 187 12.00 8.60 -13.37
C LEU A 187 10.73 8.94 -12.56
N ASN A 188 10.69 8.59 -11.29
CA ASN A 188 9.59 8.96 -10.42
C ASN A 188 9.48 10.47 -10.25
N GLN A 189 10.60 11.15 -10.00
CA GLN A 189 10.61 12.59 -9.81
C GLN A 189 10.18 13.32 -11.07
N ALA A 190 10.66 12.91 -12.25
CA ALA A 190 10.25 13.52 -13.52
C ALA A 190 8.74 13.42 -13.78
N GLY A 191 8.10 12.30 -13.36
CA GLY A 191 6.64 12.18 -13.43
C GLY A 191 5.92 13.20 -12.53
N LEU A 192 6.43 13.44 -11.34
CA LEU A 192 5.89 14.44 -10.41
C LEU A 192 6.14 15.87 -10.90
N ASP A 193 7.33 16.15 -11.42
CA ASP A 193 7.71 17.48 -11.94
C ASP A 193 6.79 17.89 -13.11
N VAL A 194 6.53 16.99 -14.06
CA VAL A 194 5.60 17.21 -15.18
C VAL A 194 4.19 17.51 -14.68
N PHE A 195 3.79 16.83 -13.62
CA PHE A 195 2.50 17.08 -12.98
C PHE A 195 2.45 18.47 -12.31
N GLU A 196 3.49 18.84 -11.56
CA GLU A 196 3.60 20.15 -10.92
C GLU A 196 3.68 21.31 -11.93
N GLU A 197 4.24 21.07 -13.11
CA GLU A 197 4.23 22.02 -14.23
C GLU A 197 2.84 22.21 -14.87
N GLY A 198 1.83 21.43 -14.46
CA GLY A 198 0.46 21.57 -14.91
C GLY A 198 0.10 20.72 -16.13
N TYR A 199 0.94 19.78 -16.54
CA TYR A 199 0.60 18.80 -17.57
C TYR A 199 -0.21 17.65 -16.94
N LEU A 200 -1.52 17.79 -16.98
CA LEU A 200 -2.46 16.89 -16.32
C LEU A 200 -3.19 16.01 -17.34
N SER A 201 -3.42 14.77 -16.97
CA SER A 201 -4.40 13.93 -17.65
C SER A 201 -5.84 14.40 -17.33
N GLU A 202 -6.80 13.97 -18.14
CA GLU A 202 -8.20 14.44 -18.07
C GLU A 202 -8.82 14.19 -16.68
N ASP A 203 -8.50 13.05 -16.06
CA ASP A 203 -8.93 12.67 -14.72
C ASP A 203 -8.37 13.58 -13.64
N LEU A 204 -7.10 13.94 -13.74
CA LEU A 204 -6.45 14.83 -12.78
C LEU A 204 -6.87 16.29 -12.98
N ALA A 205 -7.02 16.73 -14.23
CA ALA A 205 -7.49 18.07 -14.54
C ALA A 205 -8.91 18.32 -14.00
N ALA A 206 -9.74 17.27 -13.91
CA ALA A 206 -11.08 17.37 -13.36
C ALA A 206 -11.09 17.58 -11.82
N LEU A 207 -9.98 17.31 -11.14
CA LEU A 207 -9.83 17.49 -9.69
C LEU A 207 -9.24 18.86 -9.32
N CYS A 208 -8.67 19.56 -10.28
CA CYS A 208 -8.12 20.90 -10.11
C CYS A 208 -9.13 21.98 -10.49
#